data_94b8cbc6bdfd8ab1818ef8d6f1369131
#
_entry.id   94b8cbc6bdfd8ab1818ef8d6f1369131
#
_cell.length_a   1.000
_cell.length_b   1.000
_cell.length_c   1.000
_cell.angle_alpha   90.00
_cell.angle_beta   90.00
_cell.angle_gamma   90.00
#
_symmetry.space_group_name_H-M   'P 1'
#
loop_
_entity.id
_entity.type
_entity.pdbx_description
1 polymer ?
#
loop_
_entity_poly.entity_id
_entity_poly.type
_entity_poly.pdbx_seq_one_letter_code
_entity_poly.pdbx_strand_id
1 'polypeptide(L)'
;MFCSQVLEEFPSDQRTMKRKVAAYIGAGRDKEAIDALSKYLDTFMADVRAWEQLAGMYQERGAYAQSVFCWEEVIASEPSIHYHHRRLAEVLYTMGGDEDVRAARKYYAAAVDMSNATDVRALYGLALCDARLRKKNGKGKGGTEVLDGDGEVPVTELGHHAAGLLKKMYTAGMKLGKVEGGMCAIVEGQLKTLLSQ
;
A
#
# COMPACT_ATOMS: atom_id res chain seq x y z
N MET A 1 -16.33 -27.43 15.63
CA MET A 1 -17.46 -27.79 16.49
C MET A 1 -17.64 -26.83 17.68
N PHE A 2 -16.69 -26.70 18.62
CA PHE A 2 -16.88 -25.88 19.83
C PHE A 2 -17.25 -24.40 19.54
N CYS A 3 -16.54 -23.72 18.62
CA CYS A 3 -16.85 -22.32 18.29
C CYS A 3 -18.24 -22.12 17.69
N SER A 4 -18.77 -23.11 16.97
CA SER A 4 -20.12 -23.04 16.39
C SER A 4 -21.19 -23.12 17.46
N GLN A 5 -21.01 -24.00 18.43
CA GLN A 5 -21.96 -24.16 19.56
C GLN A 5 -22.01 -22.88 20.43
N VAL A 6 -20.85 -22.29 20.74
CA VAL A 6 -20.80 -21.03 21.52
C VAL A 6 -21.45 -19.88 20.76
N LEU A 7 -21.29 -19.80 19.42
CA LEU A 7 -21.93 -18.76 18.62
C LEU A 7 -23.44 -18.96 18.42
N GLU A 8 -23.97 -20.17 18.63
CA GLU A 8 -25.41 -20.41 18.71
C GLU A 8 -26.03 -19.82 19.97
N GLU A 9 -25.32 -19.90 21.10
CA GLU A 9 -25.75 -19.30 22.38
C GLU A 9 -25.42 -17.79 22.46
N PHE A 10 -24.27 -17.40 21.95
CA PHE A 10 -23.76 -16.01 21.99
C PHE A 10 -23.31 -15.57 20.59
N PRO A 11 -24.23 -15.14 19.70
CA PRO A 11 -23.92 -14.80 18.30
C PRO A 11 -22.92 -13.65 18.14
N SER A 12 -22.85 -12.76 19.11
CA SER A 12 -21.98 -11.55 19.09
C SER A 12 -20.74 -11.69 19.96
N ASP A 13 -20.30 -12.90 20.33
CA ASP A 13 -19.06 -13.06 21.07
C ASP A 13 -17.84 -12.82 20.17
N GLN A 14 -17.26 -11.64 20.33
CA GLN A 14 -16.11 -11.17 19.55
C GLN A 14 -14.92 -12.15 19.57
N ARG A 15 -14.63 -12.72 20.74
CA ARG A 15 -13.48 -13.63 20.90
C ARG A 15 -13.69 -14.94 20.14
N THR A 16 -14.89 -15.48 20.20
CA THR A 16 -15.23 -16.73 19.53
C THR A 16 -15.27 -16.54 18.02
N MET A 17 -15.78 -15.38 17.53
CA MET A 17 -15.76 -15.07 16.10
C MET A 17 -14.32 -14.95 15.58
N LYS A 18 -13.42 -14.25 16.26
CA LYS A 18 -11.98 -14.16 15.90
C LYS A 18 -11.28 -15.53 15.94
N ARG A 19 -11.57 -16.36 16.93
CA ARG A 19 -11.04 -17.74 17.01
C ARG A 19 -11.50 -18.61 15.84
N LYS A 20 -12.76 -18.46 15.42
CA LYS A 20 -13.29 -19.15 14.26
C LYS A 20 -12.56 -18.75 12.98
N VAL A 21 -12.31 -17.47 12.77
CA VAL A 21 -11.49 -16.95 11.64
C VAL A 21 -10.10 -17.57 11.70
N ALA A 22 -9.41 -17.49 12.84
CA ALA A 22 -8.08 -18.05 13.02
C ALA A 22 -8.02 -19.57 12.74
N ALA A 23 -9.06 -20.31 13.14
CA ALA A 23 -9.17 -21.74 12.86
C ALA A 23 -9.31 -22.03 11.35
N TYR A 24 -10.08 -21.23 10.61
CA TYR A 24 -10.17 -21.37 9.16
C TYR A 24 -8.85 -21.07 8.46
N ILE A 25 -8.15 -20.01 8.87
CA ILE A 25 -6.82 -19.66 8.33
C ILE A 25 -5.83 -20.78 8.61
N GLY A 26 -5.78 -21.29 9.85
CA GLY A 26 -4.89 -22.40 10.22
C GLY A 26 -5.20 -23.73 9.48
N ALA A 27 -6.42 -23.89 9.00
CA ALA A 27 -6.84 -25.03 8.18
C ALA A 27 -6.64 -24.80 6.66
N GLY A 28 -6.13 -23.66 6.23
CA GLY A 28 -5.98 -23.29 4.81
C GLY A 28 -7.32 -23.08 4.09
N ARG A 29 -8.38 -22.78 4.84
CA ARG A 29 -9.74 -22.58 4.33
C ARG A 29 -10.02 -21.08 4.15
N ASP A 30 -9.31 -20.46 3.21
CA ASP A 30 -9.28 -18.99 3.06
C ASP A 30 -10.66 -18.40 2.70
N LYS A 31 -11.46 -19.11 1.88
CA LYS A 31 -12.81 -18.63 1.51
C LYS A 31 -13.69 -18.47 2.74
N GLU A 32 -13.74 -19.50 3.56
CA GLU A 32 -14.54 -19.51 4.78
C GLU A 32 -13.98 -18.54 5.83
N ALA A 33 -12.67 -18.32 5.83
CA ALA A 33 -12.06 -17.32 6.69
C ALA A 33 -12.47 -15.90 6.28
N ILE A 34 -12.46 -15.58 4.97
CA ILE A 34 -12.94 -14.30 4.42
C ILE A 34 -14.40 -14.08 4.78
N ASP A 35 -15.27 -15.07 4.51
CA ASP A 35 -16.70 -14.98 4.81
C ASP A 35 -16.97 -14.79 6.32
N ALA A 36 -16.20 -15.48 7.17
CA ALA A 36 -16.31 -15.34 8.61
C ALA A 36 -15.82 -13.97 9.10
N LEU A 37 -14.74 -13.44 8.50
CA LEU A 37 -14.19 -12.15 8.85
C LEU A 37 -15.06 -10.99 8.36
N SER A 38 -15.67 -11.11 7.18
CA SER A 38 -16.65 -10.15 6.68
C SER A 38 -17.88 -10.08 7.60
N LYS A 39 -18.45 -11.23 8.00
CA LYS A 39 -19.55 -11.28 8.98
C LYS A 39 -19.17 -10.70 10.35
N TYR A 40 -17.91 -10.89 10.75
CA TYR A 40 -17.40 -10.27 11.96
C TYR A 40 -17.39 -8.73 11.84
N LEU A 41 -16.92 -8.21 10.72
CA LEU A 41 -16.85 -6.77 10.46
C LEU A 41 -18.23 -6.11 10.29
N ASP A 42 -19.24 -6.84 9.81
CA ASP A 42 -20.65 -6.36 9.79
C ASP A 42 -21.14 -5.98 11.21
N THR A 43 -20.62 -6.67 12.22
CA THR A 43 -20.99 -6.43 13.63
C THR A 43 -19.99 -5.45 14.32
N PHE A 44 -18.69 -5.58 14.01
CA PHE A 44 -17.60 -4.87 14.66
C PHE A 44 -16.81 -4.03 13.66
N MET A 45 -17.46 -3.07 13.01
CA MET A 45 -16.87 -2.22 11.96
C MET A 45 -15.66 -1.40 12.42
N ALA A 46 -15.57 -1.08 13.71
CA ALA A 46 -14.49 -0.27 14.26
C ALA A 46 -13.17 -1.06 14.49
N ASP A 47 -13.13 -2.36 14.17
CA ASP A 47 -11.93 -3.18 14.36
C ASP A 47 -10.98 -3.04 13.16
N VAL A 48 -10.12 -2.03 13.21
CA VAL A 48 -9.12 -1.71 12.18
C VAL A 48 -8.24 -2.92 11.84
N ARG A 49 -7.85 -3.70 12.85
CA ARG A 49 -7.00 -4.88 12.64
C ARG A 49 -7.69 -5.98 11.84
N ALA A 50 -9.00 -6.12 12.02
CA ALA A 50 -9.78 -7.07 11.23
C ALA A 50 -9.89 -6.63 9.76
N TRP A 51 -10.04 -5.34 9.50
CA TRP A 51 -9.99 -4.77 8.14
C TRP A 51 -8.63 -4.98 7.48
N GLU A 52 -7.51 -4.72 8.18
CA GLU A 52 -6.16 -4.99 7.68
C GLU A 52 -5.97 -6.47 7.31
N GLN A 53 -6.46 -7.37 8.17
CA GLN A 53 -6.37 -8.81 7.94
C GLN A 53 -7.17 -9.23 6.71
N LEU A 54 -8.40 -8.72 6.56
CA LEU A 54 -9.26 -8.98 5.41
C LEU A 54 -8.64 -8.47 4.11
N ALA A 55 -8.06 -7.26 4.14
CA ALA A 55 -7.34 -6.68 3.01
C ALA A 55 -6.17 -7.56 2.56
N GLY A 56 -5.39 -8.08 3.51
CA GLY A 56 -4.30 -9.02 3.23
C GLY A 56 -4.77 -10.30 2.57
N MET A 57 -5.83 -10.91 3.09
CA MET A 57 -6.42 -12.14 2.53
C MET A 57 -6.95 -11.93 1.10
N TYR A 58 -7.54 -10.77 0.81
CA TYR A 58 -7.95 -10.43 -0.56
C TYR A 58 -6.75 -10.23 -1.49
N GLN A 59 -5.63 -9.63 -1.01
CA GLN A 59 -4.40 -9.48 -1.80
C GLN A 59 -3.80 -10.84 -2.18
N GLU A 60 -3.69 -11.77 -1.24
CA GLU A 60 -3.17 -13.12 -1.47
C GLU A 60 -3.96 -13.88 -2.54
N ARG A 61 -5.23 -13.56 -2.69
CA ARG A 61 -6.13 -14.14 -3.71
C ARG A 61 -6.19 -13.36 -5.02
N GLY A 62 -5.47 -12.24 -5.13
CA GLY A 62 -5.52 -11.36 -6.29
C GLY A 62 -6.82 -10.54 -6.42
N ALA A 63 -7.64 -10.51 -5.37
CA ALA A 63 -8.88 -9.74 -5.31
C ALA A 63 -8.59 -8.28 -4.88
N TYR A 64 -7.84 -7.57 -5.73
CA TYR A 64 -7.29 -6.26 -5.38
C TYR A 64 -8.36 -5.19 -5.14
N ALA A 65 -9.45 -5.19 -5.91
CA ALA A 65 -10.53 -4.21 -5.73
C ALA A 65 -11.17 -4.30 -4.33
N GLN A 66 -11.39 -5.53 -3.83
CA GLN A 66 -11.90 -5.74 -2.48
C GLN A 66 -10.88 -5.34 -1.42
N SER A 67 -9.59 -5.58 -1.70
CA SER A 67 -8.51 -5.15 -0.80
C SER A 67 -8.41 -3.62 -0.72
N VAL A 68 -8.59 -2.91 -1.83
CA VAL A 68 -8.64 -1.43 -1.86
C VAL A 68 -9.76 -0.94 -0.94
N PHE A 69 -10.97 -1.45 -1.09
CA PHE A 69 -12.09 -1.10 -0.22
C PHE A 69 -11.76 -1.29 1.27
N CYS A 70 -11.16 -2.43 1.64
CA CYS A 70 -10.78 -2.67 3.04
C CYS A 70 -9.73 -1.66 3.54
N TRP A 71 -8.74 -1.29 2.71
CA TRP A 71 -7.75 -0.28 3.09
C TRP A 71 -8.34 1.12 3.19
N GLU A 72 -9.34 1.45 2.38
CA GLU A 72 -10.10 2.72 2.50
C GLU A 72 -10.83 2.80 3.83
N GLU A 73 -11.47 1.72 4.29
CA GLU A 73 -12.10 1.65 5.62
C GLU A 73 -11.07 1.81 6.76
N VAL A 74 -9.89 1.20 6.61
CA VAL A 74 -8.77 1.39 7.56
C VAL A 74 -8.34 2.85 7.62
N ILE A 75 -8.15 3.51 6.49
CA ILE A 75 -7.75 4.92 6.41
C ILE A 75 -8.86 5.84 6.96
N ALA A 76 -10.14 5.53 6.69
CA ALA A 76 -11.25 6.27 7.24
C ALA A 76 -11.28 6.24 8.78
N SER A 77 -10.87 5.10 9.36
CA SER A 77 -10.80 4.92 10.82
C SER A 77 -9.53 5.55 11.43
N GLU A 78 -8.39 5.42 10.77
CA GLU A 78 -7.08 5.88 11.26
C GLU A 78 -6.33 6.68 10.16
N PRO A 79 -6.74 7.91 9.82
CA PRO A 79 -6.23 8.66 8.68
C PRO A 79 -4.79 9.17 8.84
N SER A 80 -4.27 9.28 10.06
CA SER A 80 -2.96 9.85 10.35
C SER A 80 -1.80 8.84 10.28
N ILE A 81 -2.09 7.58 9.99
CA ILE A 81 -1.07 6.53 9.96
C ILE A 81 -0.54 6.34 8.54
N HIS A 82 0.68 6.83 8.26
CA HIS A 82 1.33 6.75 6.95
C HIS A 82 1.40 5.31 6.39
N TYR A 83 1.52 4.31 7.25
CA TYR A 83 1.56 2.91 6.87
C TYR A 83 0.32 2.47 6.08
N HIS A 84 -0.88 2.91 6.48
CA HIS A 84 -2.13 2.54 5.81
C HIS A 84 -2.20 3.13 4.40
N HIS A 85 -1.83 4.41 4.24
CA HIS A 85 -1.75 5.06 2.94
C HIS A 85 -0.77 4.36 2.01
N ARG A 86 0.41 3.98 2.52
CA ARG A 86 1.39 3.22 1.74
C ARG A 86 0.83 1.86 1.30
N ARG A 87 0.15 1.13 2.20
CA ARG A 87 -0.43 -0.19 1.87
C ARG A 87 -1.51 -0.08 0.79
N LEU A 88 -2.38 0.91 0.88
CA LEU A 88 -3.37 1.18 -0.18
C LEU A 88 -2.67 1.50 -1.51
N ALA A 89 -1.66 2.35 -1.49
CA ALA A 89 -0.89 2.70 -2.69
C ALA A 89 -0.20 1.47 -3.33
N GLU A 90 0.35 0.55 -2.52
CA GLU A 90 0.94 -0.71 -3.01
C GLU A 90 -0.09 -1.56 -3.77
N VAL A 91 -1.32 -1.66 -3.27
CA VAL A 91 -2.41 -2.41 -3.94
C VAL A 91 -2.81 -1.75 -5.25
N LEU A 92 -3.07 -0.44 -5.22
CA LEU A 92 -3.44 0.34 -6.42
C LEU A 92 -2.35 0.25 -7.50
N TYR A 93 -1.07 0.37 -7.14
CA TYR A 93 0.03 0.19 -8.08
C TYR A 93 0.05 -1.20 -8.73
N THR A 94 -0.30 -2.24 -7.96
CA THR A 94 -0.36 -3.64 -8.42
C THR A 94 -1.51 -3.87 -9.39
N MET A 95 -2.66 -3.21 -9.22
CA MET A 95 -3.78 -3.25 -10.16
C MET A 95 -3.38 -2.75 -11.54
N GLY A 96 -2.57 -1.73 -11.59
CA GLY A 96 -1.85 -1.34 -12.78
C GLY A 96 -2.63 -0.54 -13.83
N GLY A 97 -3.85 -0.14 -13.56
CA GLY A 97 -4.58 0.85 -14.34
C GLY A 97 -3.91 2.23 -14.29
N ASP A 98 -4.11 3.05 -15.32
CA ASP A 98 -3.50 4.39 -15.30
C ASP A 98 -4.07 5.28 -14.20
N GLU A 99 -5.37 5.19 -13.97
CA GLU A 99 -6.06 5.88 -12.90
C GLU A 99 -5.62 5.34 -11.55
N ASP A 100 -5.46 4.01 -11.43
CA ASP A 100 -4.98 3.37 -10.21
C ASP A 100 -3.54 3.80 -9.88
N VAL A 101 -2.67 3.93 -10.89
CA VAL A 101 -1.28 4.39 -10.69
C VAL A 101 -1.23 5.86 -10.28
N ARG A 102 -2.11 6.72 -10.85
CA ARG A 102 -2.24 8.12 -10.40
C ARG A 102 -2.75 8.20 -8.97
N ALA A 103 -3.76 7.40 -8.62
CA ALA A 103 -4.25 7.31 -7.24
C ALA A 103 -3.15 6.79 -6.30
N ALA A 104 -2.43 5.72 -6.69
CA ALA A 104 -1.30 5.19 -5.92
C ALA A 104 -0.25 6.28 -5.64
N ARG A 105 0.09 7.09 -6.65
CA ARG A 105 1.01 8.22 -6.52
C ARG A 105 0.57 9.20 -5.43
N LYS A 106 -0.72 9.58 -5.40
CA LYS A 106 -1.27 10.48 -4.38
C LYS A 106 -1.14 9.89 -2.97
N TYR A 107 -1.49 8.63 -2.81
CA TYR A 107 -1.37 7.95 -1.51
C TYR A 107 0.09 7.73 -1.08
N TYR A 108 1.02 7.46 -2.01
CA TYR A 108 2.44 7.41 -1.67
C TYR A 108 2.98 8.79 -1.26
N ALA A 109 2.59 9.87 -1.96
CA ALA A 109 2.96 11.23 -1.58
C ALA A 109 2.46 11.57 -0.17
N ALA A 110 1.19 11.29 0.13
CA ALA A 110 0.63 11.47 1.47
C ALA A 110 1.39 10.66 2.54
N ALA A 111 1.76 9.42 2.24
CA ALA A 111 2.55 8.59 3.16
C ALA A 111 3.97 9.16 3.41
N VAL A 112 4.60 9.71 2.38
CA VAL A 112 5.92 10.37 2.49
C VAL A 112 5.82 11.62 3.37
N ASP A 113 4.80 12.45 3.16
CA ASP A 113 4.58 13.68 3.94
C ASP A 113 4.32 13.35 5.42
N MET A 114 3.42 12.42 5.71
CA MET A 114 3.12 12.01 7.08
C MET A 114 4.30 11.35 7.80
N SER A 115 5.16 10.63 7.07
CA SER A 115 6.36 10.01 7.63
C SER A 115 7.56 10.95 7.74
N ASN A 116 7.42 12.23 7.35
CA ASN A 116 8.54 13.15 7.18
C ASN A 116 9.67 12.55 6.32
N ALA A 117 9.29 11.90 5.22
CA ALA A 117 10.19 11.24 4.27
C ALA A 117 11.06 10.12 4.88
N THR A 118 10.65 9.50 5.97
CA THR A 118 11.40 8.38 6.59
C THR A 118 11.00 7.03 6.03
N ASP A 119 9.83 6.90 5.41
CA ASP A 119 9.36 5.65 4.80
C ASP A 119 10.00 5.42 3.43
N VAL A 120 11.09 4.64 3.41
CA VAL A 120 11.84 4.27 2.19
C VAL A 120 10.95 3.58 1.15
N ARG A 121 9.98 2.76 1.59
CA ARG A 121 9.07 2.06 0.67
C ARG A 121 8.12 3.03 -0.02
N ALA A 122 7.60 4.02 0.70
CA ALA A 122 6.74 5.04 0.14
C ALA A 122 7.50 5.90 -0.89
N LEU A 123 8.73 6.32 -0.57
CA LEU A 123 9.61 7.05 -1.49
C LEU A 123 9.90 6.26 -2.77
N TYR A 124 10.21 4.96 -2.63
CA TYR A 124 10.48 4.11 -3.78
C TYR A 124 9.23 3.89 -4.63
N GLY A 125 8.07 3.64 -3.98
CA GLY A 125 6.78 3.52 -4.65
C GLY A 125 6.40 4.77 -5.44
N LEU A 126 6.64 5.95 -4.87
CA LEU A 126 6.42 7.24 -5.55
C LEU A 126 7.27 7.37 -6.82
N ALA A 127 8.57 7.04 -6.73
CA ALA A 127 9.47 7.06 -7.88
C ALA A 127 9.05 6.07 -8.98
N LEU A 128 8.56 4.88 -8.60
CA LEU A 128 8.03 3.88 -9.54
C LEU A 128 6.75 4.36 -10.27
N CYS A 129 5.83 5.00 -9.54
CA CYS A 129 4.61 5.56 -10.14
C CYS A 129 4.97 6.62 -11.17
N ASP A 130 5.87 7.54 -10.85
CA ASP A 130 6.30 8.60 -11.74
C ASP A 130 7.02 8.06 -12.98
N ALA A 131 7.90 7.06 -12.83
CA ALA A 131 8.57 6.41 -13.95
C ALA A 131 7.56 5.74 -14.90
N ARG A 132 6.55 5.06 -14.35
CA ARG A 132 5.52 4.38 -15.14
C ARG A 132 4.63 5.37 -15.91
N LEU A 133 4.22 6.45 -15.27
CA LEU A 133 3.41 7.50 -15.92
C LEU A 133 4.18 8.23 -17.02
N ARG A 134 5.49 8.52 -16.83
CA ARG A 134 6.35 9.10 -17.87
C ARG A 134 6.52 8.20 -19.07
N LYS A 135 6.81 6.91 -18.87
CA LYS A 135 7.00 5.95 -19.96
C LYS A 135 5.79 5.87 -20.89
N LYS A 136 4.59 6.09 -20.38
CA LYS A 136 3.37 6.09 -21.16
C LYS A 136 3.17 7.39 -21.92
N ASN A 137 3.43 8.52 -21.28
CA ASN A 137 3.31 9.85 -21.90
C ASN A 137 4.36 10.06 -22.99
N GLY A 138 5.57 9.47 -22.87
CA GLY A 138 6.62 9.53 -23.91
C GLY A 138 6.32 8.77 -25.19
N LYS A 139 5.30 7.91 -25.23
CA LYS A 139 4.83 7.23 -26.46
C LYS A 139 3.80 8.03 -27.24
N GLY A 140 3.22 9.10 -26.69
CA GLY A 140 2.35 10.05 -27.35
C GLY A 140 3.16 11.25 -27.82
N LYS A 141 3.28 11.47 -29.14
CA LYS A 141 3.91 12.66 -29.73
C LYS A 141 3.20 13.93 -29.19
N GLY A 142 3.92 14.74 -28.42
CA GLY A 142 3.47 16.05 -27.95
C GLY A 142 3.64 16.18 -26.44
N GLY A 143 4.79 16.71 -26.01
CA GLY A 143 5.08 17.01 -24.62
C GLY A 143 4.19 18.13 -24.07
N THR A 144 3.04 17.79 -23.60
CA THR A 144 2.30 18.58 -22.62
C THR A 144 2.57 17.95 -21.26
N GLU A 145 3.20 18.70 -20.38
CA GLU A 145 3.21 18.38 -18.96
C GLU A 145 1.74 18.15 -18.54
N VAL A 146 1.40 16.90 -18.27
CA VAL A 146 0.06 16.58 -17.78
C VAL A 146 0.06 17.02 -16.34
N LEU A 147 -0.40 18.24 -16.11
CA LEU A 147 -0.92 18.65 -14.81
C LEU A 147 -2.09 17.71 -14.52
N ASP A 148 -2.02 16.93 -13.44
CA ASP A 148 -3.22 16.30 -12.91
C ASP A 148 -4.24 17.43 -12.71
N GLY A 149 -5.50 17.23 -13.09
CA GLY A 149 -6.51 18.28 -13.24
C GLY A 149 -6.83 19.13 -11.99
N ASP A 150 -6.12 18.93 -10.90
CA ASP A 150 -6.26 19.61 -9.60
C ASP A 150 -5.09 20.57 -9.30
N GLY A 151 -4.22 20.90 -10.26
CA GLY A 151 -3.11 21.85 -10.05
C GLY A 151 -1.94 21.29 -9.23
N GLU A 152 -1.80 19.96 -9.18
CA GLU A 152 -0.73 19.30 -8.44
C GLU A 152 0.64 19.38 -9.15
N VAL A 153 1.69 19.24 -8.36
CA VAL A 153 3.11 19.28 -8.76
C VAL A 153 3.38 18.35 -9.96
N PRO A 154 4.14 18.79 -10.97
CA PRO A 154 4.47 17.99 -12.14
C PRO A 154 5.01 16.62 -11.77
N VAL A 155 4.55 15.59 -12.48
CA VAL A 155 4.91 14.17 -12.24
C VAL A 155 6.43 13.97 -12.15
N THR A 156 7.20 14.76 -12.90
CA THR A 156 8.66 14.70 -12.93
C THR A 156 9.35 15.20 -11.66
N GLU A 157 8.80 16.21 -11.00
CA GLU A 157 9.45 16.84 -9.84
C GLU A 157 9.39 15.99 -8.58
N LEU A 158 8.23 15.41 -8.28
CA LEU A 158 8.04 14.55 -7.11
C LEU A 158 8.90 13.29 -7.16
N GLY A 159 8.99 12.63 -8.32
CA GLY A 159 9.83 11.45 -8.49
C GLY A 159 11.32 11.77 -8.35
N HIS A 160 11.78 12.90 -8.90
CA HIS A 160 13.16 13.35 -8.71
C HIS A 160 13.46 13.70 -7.26
N HIS A 161 12.51 14.36 -6.58
CA HIS A 161 12.66 14.68 -5.16
C HIS A 161 12.75 13.40 -4.30
N ALA A 162 11.84 12.45 -4.51
CA ALA A 162 11.84 11.17 -3.81
C ALA A 162 13.14 10.38 -4.06
N ALA A 163 13.63 10.34 -5.29
CA ALA A 163 14.90 9.70 -5.63
C ALA A 163 16.10 10.40 -4.96
N GLY A 164 16.08 11.73 -4.89
CA GLY A 164 17.09 12.52 -4.17
C GLY A 164 17.11 12.23 -2.67
N LEU A 165 15.94 12.09 -2.04
CA LEU A 165 15.82 11.72 -0.64
C LEU A 165 16.30 10.28 -0.39
N LEU A 166 15.93 9.34 -1.23
CA LEU A 166 16.42 7.96 -1.16
C LEU A 166 17.94 7.91 -1.22
N LYS A 167 18.54 8.61 -2.19
CA LYS A 167 20.01 8.69 -2.30
C LYS A 167 20.65 9.25 -1.02
N LYS A 168 20.11 10.33 -0.44
CA LYS A 168 20.60 10.90 0.82
C LYS A 168 20.50 9.89 1.98
N MET A 169 19.40 9.17 2.10
CA MET A 169 19.21 8.18 3.17
C MET A 169 20.20 7.03 3.06
N TYR A 170 20.39 6.47 1.86
CA TYR A 170 21.36 5.39 1.65
C TYR A 170 22.82 5.85 1.86
N THR A 171 23.19 7.04 1.40
CA THR A 171 24.54 7.59 1.64
C THR A 171 24.77 7.90 3.11
N ALA A 172 23.77 8.38 3.85
CA ALA A 172 23.87 8.56 5.29
C ALA A 172 23.98 7.22 6.04
N GLY A 173 23.20 6.20 5.63
CA GLY A 173 23.28 4.85 6.19
C GLY A 173 24.65 4.20 5.96
N MET A 174 25.27 4.43 4.80
CA MET A 174 26.62 3.95 4.50
C MET A 174 27.68 4.60 5.40
N LYS A 175 27.59 5.92 5.60
CA LYS A 175 28.50 6.64 6.53
C LYS A 175 28.39 6.14 7.98
N LEU A 176 27.23 5.65 8.38
CA LEU A 176 26.98 5.09 9.70
C LEU A 176 27.31 3.58 9.79
N GLY A 177 27.83 2.96 8.72
CA GLY A 177 28.13 1.53 8.66
C GLY A 177 26.90 0.61 8.69
N LYS A 178 25.71 1.17 8.48
CA LYS A 178 24.43 0.41 8.51
C LYS A 178 24.03 -0.16 7.14
N VAL A 179 24.67 0.29 6.06
CA VAL A 179 24.39 -0.12 4.67
C VAL A 179 25.71 -0.47 3.99
N GLU A 180 25.79 -1.62 3.35
CA GLU A 180 26.95 -2.01 2.56
C GLU A 180 27.09 -1.14 1.30
N GLY A 181 28.32 -0.81 0.91
CA GLY A 181 28.58 0.03 -0.26
C GLY A 181 28.02 -0.52 -1.56
N GLY A 182 27.96 -1.86 -1.70
CA GLY A 182 27.35 -2.54 -2.85
C GLY A 182 25.86 -2.27 -2.99
N MET A 183 25.12 -2.21 -1.88
CA MET A 183 23.68 -1.92 -1.89
C MET A 183 23.39 -0.47 -2.33
N CYS A 184 24.24 0.48 -1.94
CA CYS A 184 24.12 1.86 -2.36
C CYS A 184 24.29 2.02 -3.88
N ALA A 185 25.28 1.33 -4.46
CA ALA A 185 25.51 1.33 -5.91
C ALA A 185 24.34 0.71 -6.69
N ILE A 186 23.74 -0.36 -6.18
CA ILE A 186 22.54 -0.99 -6.78
C ILE A 186 21.36 -0.02 -6.77
N VAL A 187 21.09 0.62 -5.63
CA VAL A 187 19.99 1.58 -5.50
C VAL A 187 20.22 2.80 -6.41
N GLU A 188 21.43 3.33 -6.47
CA GLU A 188 21.78 4.43 -7.39
C GLU A 188 21.61 4.03 -8.86
N GLY A 189 21.99 2.80 -9.23
CA GLY A 189 21.79 2.26 -10.57
C GLY A 189 20.31 2.15 -10.93
N GLN A 190 19.50 1.60 -10.03
CA GLN A 190 18.04 1.50 -10.21
C GLN A 190 17.37 2.87 -10.30
N LEU A 191 17.73 3.80 -9.43
CA LEU A 191 17.19 5.16 -9.46
C LEU A 191 17.58 5.91 -10.75
N LYS A 192 18.81 5.76 -11.24
CA LYS A 192 19.20 6.32 -12.55
C LYS A 192 18.37 5.75 -13.68
N THR A 193 18.14 4.42 -13.69
CA THR A 193 17.32 3.79 -14.71
C THR A 193 15.86 4.28 -14.65
N LEU A 194 15.31 4.45 -13.45
CA LEU A 194 13.93 4.96 -13.26
C LEU A 194 13.80 6.43 -13.68
N LEU A 195 14.83 7.24 -13.46
CA LEU A 195 14.82 8.66 -13.80
C LEU A 195 15.15 8.95 -15.26
N SER A 196 15.80 8.01 -15.98
CA SER A 196 16.17 8.14 -17.40
C SER A 196 15.09 7.63 -18.36
N GLN A 197 14.05 6.95 -17.87
CA GLN A 197 12.91 6.49 -18.66
C GLN A 197 11.81 7.54 -18.75
#